data_93d9db9e94fd67aeda9670add6ef060b
#
_entry.id   93d9db9e94fd67aeda9670add6ef060b
#
_cell.length_a   1.000
_cell.length_b   1.000
_cell.length_c   1.000
_cell.angle_alpha   90.00
_cell.angle_beta   90.00
_cell.angle_gamma   90.00
#
_symmetry.space_group_name_H-M   'P 1'
#
loop_
_entity.id
_entity.type
_entity.pdbx_description
1 polymer ?
#
loop_
_entity_poly.entity_id
_entity_poly.type
_entity_poly.pdbx_seq_one_letter_code
_entity_poly.pdbx_strand_id
1 'polypeptide(L)'
;MSDLTNFTSWPEDNFYPLSNVASREWKSFAMYTVENRAIPNMIDGLKPVQRFYLYSSIVNTKKDFKKVSAVSGIISDYGYNHGEGSAAGSGQLMAASWNNNICLVEGRGSFGTRLIQDAGAPRYVYTRLHDNFNKYIKDVDLSPVHEDPEHEPPAFYLPVIPLVLANGTKGIATGFATNILPHCPASLAEACAEYLRTKKISADTIKVKFPEFEGTVEQDPLEPKRFTVFGVYRKTSKTQLQITEVPYGFDREGYVKVLDKLEDDGDIVSYEDLCDKSGFRFDVKLKQNTSAKWNDKQIIAKFKLSKVLSQNLTVIDYDGKLREYDDARNIVMDFCNYRYGILEQRINKN
;
A
#
# COMPACT_ATOMS: atom_id res chain seq x y z
N MET A 1 -27.45 4.50 -4.91
CA MET A 1 -28.19 3.43 -4.16
C MET A 1 -29.65 3.26 -4.57
N SER A 2 -30.07 3.71 -5.75
CA SER A 2 -31.51 3.76 -6.10
C SER A 2 -32.09 2.48 -6.72
N ASP A 3 -31.36 1.40 -6.92
CA ASP A 3 -31.90 0.23 -7.63
C ASP A 3 -31.70 -1.14 -6.95
N LEU A 4 -31.27 -1.18 -5.69
CA LEU A 4 -31.18 -2.46 -4.95
C LEU A 4 -32.49 -2.88 -4.29
N THR A 5 -33.56 -2.07 -4.34
CA THR A 5 -34.85 -2.35 -3.67
C THR A 5 -35.91 -2.97 -4.55
N ASN A 6 -35.66 -3.20 -5.84
CA ASN A 6 -36.62 -3.84 -6.74
C ASN A 6 -36.44 -5.36 -6.87
N PHE A 7 -36.26 -6.06 -5.74
CA PHE A 7 -36.37 -7.54 -5.67
C PHE A 7 -37.83 -8.03 -5.54
N THR A 8 -38.80 -7.33 -6.11
CA THR A 8 -40.21 -7.61 -5.81
C THR A 8 -40.96 -8.46 -6.84
N SER A 9 -40.30 -9.06 -7.83
CA SER A 9 -40.97 -10.08 -8.62
C SER A 9 -40.00 -11.11 -9.18
N TRP A 10 -39.90 -12.27 -8.52
CA TRP A 10 -39.44 -13.45 -9.22
C TRP A 10 -40.42 -13.72 -10.37
N PRO A 11 -39.95 -14.10 -11.56
CA PRO A 11 -40.83 -14.51 -12.64
C PRO A 11 -41.72 -15.66 -12.13
N GLU A 12 -42.99 -15.68 -12.46
CA GLU A 12 -43.96 -16.72 -12.02
C GLU A 12 -43.49 -18.14 -12.32
N ASP A 13 -42.55 -18.32 -13.25
CA ASP A 13 -42.00 -19.61 -13.70
C ASP A 13 -40.80 -20.12 -12.89
N ASN A 14 -40.40 -19.48 -11.78
CA ASN A 14 -39.21 -19.83 -11.00
C ASN A 14 -37.90 -19.99 -11.82
N PHE A 15 -37.87 -19.46 -13.04
CA PHE A 15 -36.74 -19.53 -13.93
C PHE A 15 -36.06 -18.13 -14.07
N TYR A 16 -34.90 -17.99 -13.47
CA TYR A 16 -34.06 -16.78 -13.58
C TYR A 16 -32.84 -17.10 -14.45
N PRO A 17 -32.75 -16.55 -15.66
CA PRO A 17 -31.64 -16.84 -16.57
C PRO A 17 -30.29 -16.50 -15.95
N LEU A 18 -29.30 -17.40 -16.08
CA LEU A 18 -27.93 -17.17 -15.61
C LEU A 18 -27.32 -15.89 -16.22
N SER A 19 -27.73 -15.55 -17.44
CA SER A 19 -27.32 -14.29 -18.09
C SER A 19 -27.78 -13.05 -17.30
N ASN A 20 -28.95 -13.10 -16.64
CA ASN A 20 -29.43 -11.99 -15.80
C ASN A 20 -28.63 -11.91 -14.50
N VAL A 21 -28.33 -13.06 -13.89
CA VAL A 21 -27.42 -13.11 -12.72
C VAL A 21 -26.07 -12.48 -13.08
N ALA A 22 -25.47 -12.87 -14.20
CA ALA A 22 -24.18 -12.36 -14.63
C ALA A 22 -24.23 -10.86 -15.00
N SER A 23 -25.27 -10.40 -15.70
CA SER A 23 -25.33 -9.03 -16.24
C SER A 23 -25.84 -8.01 -15.23
N ARG A 24 -26.59 -8.40 -14.21
CA ARG A 24 -27.22 -7.50 -13.23
C ARG A 24 -26.57 -7.66 -11.85
N GLU A 25 -26.79 -8.79 -11.20
CA GLU A 25 -26.38 -8.97 -9.80
C GLU A 25 -24.87 -9.05 -9.65
N TRP A 26 -24.22 -9.90 -10.44
CA TRP A 26 -22.75 -10.04 -10.38
C TRP A 26 -22.02 -8.78 -10.81
N LYS A 27 -22.50 -8.09 -11.86
CA LYS A 27 -21.94 -6.81 -12.30
C LYS A 27 -22.09 -5.73 -11.21
N SER A 28 -23.26 -5.61 -10.59
CA SER A 28 -23.49 -4.65 -9.50
C SER A 28 -22.58 -4.93 -8.31
N PHE A 29 -22.43 -6.20 -7.92
CA PHE A 29 -21.51 -6.59 -6.85
C PHE A 29 -20.04 -6.33 -7.24
N ALA A 30 -19.66 -6.60 -8.50
CA ALA A 30 -18.33 -6.33 -9.00
C ALA A 30 -18.00 -4.83 -8.95
N MET A 31 -18.90 -3.97 -9.41
CA MET A 31 -18.75 -2.51 -9.35
C MET A 31 -18.63 -2.04 -7.90
N TYR A 32 -19.51 -2.52 -7.02
CA TYR A 32 -19.44 -2.20 -5.60
C TYR A 32 -18.08 -2.57 -4.98
N THR A 33 -17.54 -3.76 -5.29
CA THR A 33 -16.22 -4.18 -4.74
C THR A 33 -15.07 -3.36 -5.29
N VAL A 34 -15.16 -2.88 -6.52
CA VAL A 34 -14.18 -1.98 -7.14
C VAL A 34 -14.19 -0.61 -6.43
N GLU A 35 -15.36 0.02 -6.38
CA GLU A 35 -15.53 1.41 -5.93
C GLU A 35 -15.41 1.55 -4.40
N ASN A 36 -16.02 0.62 -3.65
CA ASN A 36 -16.20 0.78 -2.22
C ASN A 36 -15.25 -0.07 -1.36
N ARG A 37 -14.38 -0.90 -1.97
CA ARG A 37 -13.55 -1.80 -1.18
C ARG A 37 -12.08 -1.90 -1.59
N ALA A 38 -11.80 -2.15 -2.86
CA ALA A 38 -10.48 -2.68 -3.25
C ALA A 38 -9.56 -1.68 -3.93
N ILE A 39 -10.12 -0.79 -4.76
CA ILE A 39 -9.32 0.12 -5.59
C ILE A 39 -9.22 1.50 -4.91
N PRO A 40 -8.00 2.07 -4.82
CA PRO A 40 -7.80 3.37 -4.19
C PRO A 40 -8.21 4.52 -5.10
N ASN A 41 -8.51 5.67 -4.52
CA ASN A 41 -8.61 6.91 -5.28
C ASN A 41 -7.21 7.38 -5.72
N MET A 42 -7.10 7.89 -6.93
CA MET A 42 -5.86 8.38 -7.54
C MET A 42 -5.25 9.56 -6.78
N ILE A 43 -6.07 10.41 -6.20
CA ILE A 43 -5.64 11.66 -5.56
C ILE A 43 -5.04 11.39 -4.19
N ASP A 44 -5.81 10.78 -3.29
CA ASP A 44 -5.38 10.56 -1.89
C ASP A 44 -4.78 9.17 -1.64
N GLY A 45 -4.90 8.24 -2.58
CA GLY A 45 -4.39 6.88 -2.45
C GLY A 45 -5.13 6.02 -1.43
N LEU A 46 -6.23 6.52 -0.87
CA LEU A 46 -6.96 5.83 0.17
C LEU A 46 -8.10 5.00 -0.42
N LYS A 47 -8.33 3.85 0.21
CA LYS A 47 -9.57 3.09 0.07
C LYS A 47 -10.64 3.68 0.99
N PRO A 48 -11.93 3.46 0.74
CA PRO A 48 -13.00 3.98 1.59
C PRO A 48 -12.78 3.71 3.08
N VAL A 49 -12.49 2.46 3.48
CA VAL A 49 -12.23 2.11 4.88
C VAL A 49 -11.11 2.93 5.53
N GLN A 50 -10.04 3.22 4.77
CA GLN A 50 -8.93 4.04 5.24
C GLN A 50 -9.36 5.50 5.43
N ARG A 51 -10.20 5.99 4.55
CA ARG A 51 -10.73 7.35 4.61
C ARG A 51 -11.67 7.54 5.79
N PHE A 52 -12.53 6.57 6.07
CA PHE A 52 -13.37 6.56 7.27
C PHE A 52 -12.53 6.54 8.56
N TYR A 53 -11.50 5.68 8.62
CA TYR A 53 -10.61 5.62 9.79
C TYR A 53 -9.85 6.94 9.99
N LEU A 54 -9.36 7.53 8.90
CA LEU A 54 -8.67 8.83 8.93
C LEU A 54 -9.61 9.94 9.39
N TYR A 55 -10.85 9.98 8.88
CA TYR A 55 -11.87 10.93 9.31
C TYR A 55 -12.18 10.80 10.80
N SER A 56 -12.43 9.58 11.28
CA SER A 56 -12.58 9.31 12.70
C SER A 56 -11.38 9.79 13.53
N SER A 57 -10.17 9.60 13.00
CA SER A 57 -8.95 10.09 13.67
C SER A 57 -8.91 11.62 13.74
N ILE A 58 -9.31 12.32 12.69
CA ILE A 58 -9.38 13.79 12.65
C ILE A 58 -10.37 14.31 13.70
N VAL A 59 -11.56 13.72 13.74
CA VAL A 59 -12.64 14.18 14.64
C VAL A 59 -12.36 13.82 16.09
N ASN A 60 -11.91 12.60 16.35
CA ASN A 60 -11.93 12.02 17.69
C ASN A 60 -10.59 12.03 18.40
N THR A 61 -9.46 11.98 17.67
CA THR A 61 -8.15 11.89 18.35
C THR A 61 -7.54 13.27 18.59
N LYS A 62 -7.73 14.22 17.67
CA LYS A 62 -7.05 15.52 17.68
C LYS A 62 -5.54 15.33 17.92
N LYS A 63 -5.07 15.61 19.15
CA LYS A 63 -3.66 15.41 19.56
C LYS A 63 -3.48 14.24 20.53
N ASP A 64 -4.56 13.61 20.99
CA ASP A 64 -4.53 12.59 22.02
C ASP A 64 -4.57 11.19 21.43
N PHE A 65 -3.78 10.28 22.00
CA PHE A 65 -3.84 8.88 21.64
C PHE A 65 -5.13 8.23 22.14
N LYS A 66 -5.86 7.57 21.23
CA LYS A 66 -7.01 6.73 21.55
C LYS A 66 -6.75 5.29 21.11
N LYS A 67 -7.40 4.33 21.76
CA LYS A 67 -7.31 2.92 21.36
C LYS A 67 -7.80 2.75 19.92
N VAL A 68 -7.11 1.92 19.15
CA VAL A 68 -7.52 1.57 17.79
C VAL A 68 -8.98 1.09 17.78
N SER A 69 -9.37 0.24 18.74
CA SER A 69 -10.76 -0.23 18.88
C SER A 69 -11.78 0.90 19.10
N ALA A 70 -11.41 1.97 19.79
CA ALA A 70 -12.30 3.13 20.00
C ALA A 70 -12.43 3.99 18.74
N VAL A 71 -11.34 4.15 17.97
CA VAL A 71 -11.37 4.91 16.71
C VAL A 71 -12.13 4.14 15.63
N SER A 72 -11.96 2.81 15.56
CA SER A 72 -12.67 1.97 14.58
C SER A 72 -14.13 1.73 14.94
N GLY A 73 -14.49 1.68 16.22
CA GLY A 73 -15.86 1.42 16.65
C GLY A 73 -16.86 2.52 16.33
N ILE A 74 -16.38 3.77 16.19
CA ILE A 74 -17.26 4.92 15.93
C ILE A 74 -17.47 5.21 14.44
N ILE A 75 -16.76 4.52 13.53
CA ILE A 75 -16.83 4.81 12.10
C ILE A 75 -18.17 4.47 11.45
N SER A 76 -18.96 3.60 12.07
CA SER A 76 -20.34 3.31 11.65
C SER A 76 -21.23 4.54 11.73
N ASP A 77 -21.00 5.41 12.72
CA ASP A 77 -21.75 6.65 12.88
C ASP A 77 -21.49 7.65 11.73
N TYR A 78 -20.40 7.47 11.00
CA TYR A 78 -20.00 8.27 9.85
C TYR A 78 -20.40 7.65 8.50
N GLY A 79 -21.19 6.57 8.53
CA GLY A 79 -21.72 5.90 7.32
C GLY A 79 -20.93 4.67 6.86
N TYR A 80 -19.99 4.14 7.66
CA TYR A 80 -19.26 2.91 7.31
C TYR A 80 -20.05 1.67 7.67
N ASN A 81 -20.57 0.95 6.66
CA ASN A 81 -21.49 -0.19 6.82
C ASN A 81 -20.79 -1.56 6.76
N HIS A 82 -19.52 -1.66 7.19
CA HIS A 82 -18.76 -2.92 7.25
C HIS A 82 -18.22 -3.18 8.65
N GLY A 83 -17.67 -4.39 8.86
CA GLY A 83 -17.22 -4.83 10.19
C GLY A 83 -16.06 -4.00 10.76
N GLU A 84 -16.15 -3.68 12.05
CA GLU A 84 -15.15 -2.92 12.82
C GLU A 84 -13.73 -3.50 12.75
N GLY A 85 -13.60 -4.83 12.64
CA GLY A 85 -12.32 -5.51 12.50
C GLY A 85 -11.55 -5.11 11.25
N SER A 86 -12.25 -4.89 10.12
CA SER A 86 -11.65 -4.41 8.87
C SER A 86 -11.11 -2.99 9.03
N ALA A 87 -11.85 -2.13 9.71
CA ALA A 87 -11.44 -0.77 9.99
C ALA A 87 -10.27 -0.70 10.96
N ALA A 88 -10.29 -1.51 12.02
CA ALA A 88 -9.19 -1.60 12.98
C ALA A 88 -7.89 -2.06 12.29
N GLY A 89 -7.95 -3.12 11.50
CA GLY A 89 -6.81 -3.61 10.72
C GLY A 89 -6.29 -2.58 9.73
N SER A 90 -7.19 -1.86 9.05
CA SER A 90 -6.82 -0.77 8.14
C SER A 90 -6.11 0.37 8.88
N GLY A 91 -6.64 0.81 10.02
CA GLY A 91 -6.02 1.84 10.87
C GLY A 91 -4.65 1.42 11.40
N GLN A 92 -4.48 0.15 11.77
CA GLN A 92 -3.18 -0.40 12.18
C GLN A 92 -2.16 -0.36 11.04
N LEU A 93 -2.54 -0.76 9.82
CA LEU A 93 -1.66 -0.68 8.66
C LEU A 93 -1.31 0.77 8.28
N MET A 94 -2.24 1.73 8.44
CA MET A 94 -1.96 3.16 8.19
C MET A 94 -0.98 3.76 9.18
N ALA A 95 -0.89 3.20 10.40
CA ALA A 95 0.04 3.64 11.44
C ALA A 95 1.39 2.91 11.39
N ALA A 96 1.52 1.84 10.59
CA ALA A 96 2.72 1.02 10.50
C ALA A 96 3.79 1.68 9.61
N SER A 97 4.92 2.08 10.18
CA SER A 97 6.05 2.71 9.46
C SER A 97 6.69 1.78 8.43
N TRP A 98 6.71 0.47 8.71
CA TRP A 98 7.24 -0.54 7.79
C TRP A 98 6.37 -0.73 6.53
N ASN A 99 5.13 -0.24 6.54
CA ASN A 99 4.17 -0.36 5.43
C ASN A 99 3.96 0.94 4.66
N ASN A 100 4.30 2.11 5.22
CA ASN A 100 4.04 3.41 4.62
C ASN A 100 5.28 4.29 4.61
N ASN A 101 5.58 4.90 3.46
CA ASN A 101 6.58 5.96 3.37
C ASN A 101 6.09 7.25 4.06
N ILE A 102 4.76 7.47 4.09
CA ILE A 102 4.11 8.61 4.73
C ILE A 102 2.94 8.10 5.56
N CYS A 103 3.14 7.96 6.87
CA CYS A 103 2.05 7.64 7.79
C CYS A 103 1.18 8.88 8.01
N LEU A 104 -0.14 8.76 7.81
CA LEU A 104 -1.14 9.79 8.15
C LEU A 104 -1.72 9.59 9.55
N VAL A 105 -1.52 8.41 10.10
CA VAL A 105 -1.90 8.02 11.46
C VAL A 105 -0.64 7.63 12.23
N GLU A 106 -0.50 8.09 13.47
CA GLU A 106 0.60 7.74 14.36
C GLU A 106 0.16 6.65 15.33
N GLY A 107 0.99 5.62 15.47
CA GLY A 107 0.76 4.49 16.36
C GLY A 107 1.59 4.57 17.66
N ARG A 108 1.00 4.10 18.77
CA ARG A 108 1.69 3.86 20.03
C ARG A 108 1.39 2.46 20.54
N GLY A 109 2.42 1.64 20.68
CA GLY A 109 2.36 0.21 20.96
C GLY A 109 2.98 -0.58 19.80
N SER A 110 2.65 -1.85 19.66
CA SER A 110 3.16 -2.70 18.58
C SER A 110 2.26 -2.61 17.33
N PHE A 111 2.81 -2.09 16.25
CA PHE A 111 2.17 -2.03 14.92
C PHE A 111 2.88 -2.93 13.91
N GLY A 112 3.64 -3.90 14.42
CA GLY A 112 4.48 -4.75 13.60
C GLY A 112 5.78 -4.07 13.17
N THR A 113 6.61 -4.85 12.50
CA THR A 113 7.87 -4.45 11.88
C THR A 113 8.02 -5.24 10.58
N ARG A 114 9.05 -4.99 9.81
CA ARG A 114 9.36 -5.84 8.66
C ARG A 114 9.70 -7.29 9.05
N LEU A 115 10.16 -7.52 10.27
CA LEU A 115 10.45 -8.86 10.78
C LEU A 115 9.19 -9.65 11.16
N ILE A 116 8.26 -8.96 11.82
CA ILE A 116 7.00 -9.52 12.33
C ILE A 116 5.91 -8.51 12.00
N GLN A 117 5.11 -8.79 10.99
CA GLN A 117 4.15 -7.82 10.45
C GLN A 117 2.85 -7.71 11.26
N ASP A 118 2.64 -8.61 12.21
CA ASP A 118 1.43 -8.62 13.06
C ASP A 118 1.45 -7.47 14.06
N ALA A 119 0.37 -6.69 14.05
CA ALA A 119 0.13 -5.67 15.05
C ALA A 119 -0.48 -6.27 16.32
N GLY A 120 -0.28 -5.60 17.45
CA GLY A 120 -0.97 -5.93 18.69
C GLY A 120 -2.49 -5.77 18.56
N ALA A 121 -3.27 -6.51 19.37
CA ALA A 121 -4.73 -6.43 19.27
C ALA A 121 -5.25 -4.99 19.43
N PRO A 122 -6.29 -4.56 18.67
CA PRO A 122 -6.77 -3.17 18.61
C PRO A 122 -7.14 -2.54 19.98
N ARG A 123 -7.49 -3.37 20.95
CA ARG A 123 -7.81 -2.93 22.33
C ARG A 123 -6.59 -2.56 23.17
N TYR A 124 -5.37 -2.89 22.72
CA TYR A 124 -4.11 -2.66 23.45
C TYR A 124 -3.21 -1.61 22.80
N VAL A 125 -3.41 -1.31 21.54
CA VAL A 125 -2.60 -0.33 20.79
C VAL A 125 -3.40 0.95 20.57
N TYR A 126 -2.69 2.06 20.42
CA TYR A 126 -3.28 3.40 20.37
C TYR A 126 -2.89 4.09 19.08
N THR A 127 -3.78 4.92 18.57
CA THR A 127 -3.51 5.78 17.41
C THR A 127 -3.96 7.21 17.66
N ARG A 128 -3.35 8.12 16.91
CA ARG A 128 -3.79 9.51 16.74
C ARG A 128 -3.51 9.99 15.34
N LEU A 129 -4.08 11.14 14.98
CA LEU A 129 -3.74 11.81 13.74
C LEU A 129 -2.24 12.17 13.75
N HIS A 130 -1.51 11.78 12.69
CA HIS A 130 -0.09 12.10 12.57
C HIS A 130 0.10 13.54 12.09
N ASP A 131 1.18 14.21 12.51
CA ASP A 131 1.52 15.56 12.03
C ASP A 131 1.72 15.63 10.51
N ASN A 132 2.05 14.51 9.87
CA ASN A 132 2.11 14.40 8.41
C ASN A 132 0.79 14.73 7.74
N PHE A 133 -0.36 14.49 8.38
CA PHE A 133 -1.64 14.89 7.82
C PHE A 133 -1.63 16.37 7.43
N ASN A 134 -1.29 17.25 8.38
CA ASN A 134 -1.24 18.69 8.12
C ASN A 134 -0.11 19.13 7.17
N LYS A 135 0.95 18.31 7.03
CA LYS A 135 2.04 18.58 6.10
C LYS A 135 1.66 18.25 4.67
N TYR A 136 1.03 17.11 4.46
CA TYR A 136 0.75 16.57 3.13
C TYR A 136 -0.68 16.81 2.65
N ILE A 137 -1.67 16.89 3.53
CA ILE A 137 -3.07 17.18 3.16
C ILE A 137 -3.32 18.68 3.34
N LYS A 138 -3.78 19.33 2.29
CA LYS A 138 -4.09 20.76 2.27
C LYS A 138 -5.51 20.96 1.73
N ASP A 139 -6.03 22.17 1.90
CA ASP A 139 -7.30 22.57 1.31
C ASP A 139 -8.47 21.62 1.64
N VAL A 140 -8.50 21.11 2.88
CA VAL A 140 -9.51 20.12 3.34
C VAL A 140 -10.93 20.66 3.12
N ASP A 141 -11.13 21.95 3.25
CA ASP A 141 -12.39 22.66 3.01
C ASP A 141 -12.81 22.74 1.52
N LEU A 142 -11.92 22.35 0.61
CA LEU A 142 -12.18 22.18 -0.82
C LEU A 142 -12.26 20.71 -1.25
N SER A 143 -12.09 19.77 -0.31
CA SER A 143 -12.26 18.36 -0.60
C SER A 143 -13.68 18.07 -1.09
N PRO A 144 -13.87 17.30 -2.19
CA PRO A 144 -15.19 17.01 -2.72
C PRO A 144 -16.05 16.27 -1.69
N VAL A 145 -17.32 16.65 -1.61
CA VAL A 145 -18.30 15.93 -0.79
C VAL A 145 -18.59 14.58 -1.43
N HIS A 146 -18.80 13.56 -0.62
CA HIS A 146 -19.17 12.24 -1.10
C HIS A 146 -20.58 12.27 -1.72
N GLU A 147 -20.81 11.48 -2.78
CA GLU A 147 -22.12 11.42 -3.46
C GLU A 147 -23.23 10.85 -2.54
N ASP A 148 -22.89 9.88 -1.70
CA ASP A 148 -23.78 9.34 -0.68
C ASP A 148 -23.79 10.30 0.53
N PRO A 149 -24.96 10.90 0.86
CA PRO A 149 -25.07 11.85 1.97
C PRO A 149 -24.90 11.20 3.36
N GLU A 150 -24.97 9.88 3.47
CA GLU A 150 -24.69 9.17 4.72
C GLU A 150 -23.18 9.06 5.00
N HIS A 151 -22.33 9.31 4.01
CA HIS A 151 -20.89 9.30 4.15
C HIS A 151 -20.38 10.69 4.58
N GLU A 152 -19.99 10.83 5.85
CA GLU A 152 -19.42 12.09 6.36
C GLU A 152 -18.01 12.39 5.84
N PRO A 153 -17.10 11.41 5.63
CA PRO A 153 -15.80 11.67 5.02
C PRO A 153 -15.95 12.23 3.60
N PRO A 154 -15.02 13.10 3.15
CA PRO A 154 -15.04 13.58 1.77
C PRO A 154 -14.83 12.43 0.78
N ALA A 155 -15.18 12.61 -0.48
CA ALA A 155 -14.93 11.64 -1.54
C ALA A 155 -13.43 11.29 -1.63
N PHE A 156 -12.55 12.28 -1.46
CA PHE A 156 -11.11 12.12 -1.26
C PHE A 156 -10.49 13.38 -0.65
N TYR A 157 -9.34 13.23 0.01
CA TYR A 157 -8.55 14.34 0.51
C TYR A 157 -7.62 14.90 -0.57
N LEU A 158 -7.08 16.10 -0.34
CA LEU A 158 -6.27 16.86 -1.30
C LEU A 158 -4.79 16.92 -0.86
N PRO A 159 -3.98 15.88 -1.15
CA PRO A 159 -2.57 15.90 -0.84
C PRO A 159 -1.78 16.82 -1.77
N VAL A 160 -0.56 17.18 -1.35
CA VAL A 160 0.39 18.00 -2.14
C VAL A 160 1.27 17.18 -3.08
N ILE A 161 1.32 15.88 -2.89
CA ILE A 161 1.96 14.89 -3.78
C ILE A 161 1.03 13.69 -3.93
N PRO A 162 1.11 12.89 -5.01
CA PRO A 162 0.25 11.73 -5.21
C PRO A 162 0.52 10.63 -4.17
N LEU A 163 -0.28 10.60 -3.08
CA LEU A 163 -0.11 9.64 -1.99
C LEU A 163 -0.34 8.19 -2.44
N VAL A 164 -1.13 7.97 -3.48
CA VAL A 164 -1.31 6.65 -4.10
C VAL A 164 0.02 6.04 -4.54
N LEU A 165 0.94 6.86 -5.05
CA LEU A 165 2.29 6.43 -5.41
C LEU A 165 3.22 6.44 -4.20
N ALA A 166 3.12 7.41 -3.30
CA ALA A 166 4.02 7.53 -2.16
C ALA A 166 3.98 6.30 -1.24
N ASN A 167 2.79 5.83 -0.90
CA ASN A 167 2.61 4.67 -0.02
C ASN A 167 2.39 3.37 -0.81
N GLY A 168 1.99 3.46 -2.08
CA GLY A 168 1.54 2.31 -2.82
C GLY A 168 0.24 1.75 -2.25
N THR A 169 -0.26 0.72 -2.89
CA THR A 169 -1.46 -0.01 -2.42
C THR A 169 -1.59 -1.33 -3.16
N LYS A 170 -2.24 -2.28 -2.51
CA LYS A 170 -2.62 -3.55 -3.12
C LYS A 170 -4.08 -3.82 -2.87
N GLY A 171 -4.82 -4.22 -3.89
CA GLY A 171 -6.22 -4.57 -3.79
C GLY A 171 -6.65 -5.54 -4.88
N ILE A 172 -7.58 -6.41 -4.52
CA ILE A 172 -8.17 -7.39 -5.44
C ILE A 172 -9.68 -7.19 -5.39
N ALA A 173 -10.25 -6.90 -6.55
CA ALA A 173 -11.69 -6.79 -6.76
C ALA A 173 -12.15 -7.85 -7.75
N THR A 174 -13.45 -7.93 -7.99
CA THR A 174 -14.00 -8.82 -9.01
C THR A 174 -13.70 -8.27 -10.40
N GLY A 175 -12.86 -8.98 -11.16
CA GLY A 175 -12.46 -8.58 -12.50
C GLY A 175 -11.31 -7.57 -12.58
N PHE A 176 -10.94 -6.91 -11.48
CA PHE A 176 -9.88 -5.90 -11.43
C PHE A 176 -8.96 -6.10 -10.24
N ALA A 177 -7.72 -5.68 -10.40
CA ALA A 177 -6.74 -5.67 -9.32
C ALA A 177 -5.88 -4.42 -9.42
N THR A 178 -5.33 -4.00 -8.28
CA THR A 178 -4.30 -2.96 -8.21
C THR A 178 -3.11 -3.47 -7.41
N ASN A 179 -1.92 -3.11 -7.82
CA ASN A 179 -0.67 -3.39 -7.11
C ASN A 179 0.32 -2.26 -7.40
N ILE A 180 0.15 -1.15 -6.74
CA ILE A 180 0.99 0.02 -6.89
C ILE A 180 2.13 -0.08 -5.87
N LEU A 181 3.36 -0.13 -6.36
CA LEU A 181 4.54 -0.15 -5.50
C LEU A 181 4.76 1.23 -4.88
N PRO A 182 5.26 1.31 -3.64
CA PRO A 182 5.54 2.59 -3.00
C PRO A 182 6.74 3.28 -3.64
N HIS A 183 6.65 4.62 -3.77
CA HIS A 183 7.68 5.44 -4.39
C HIS A 183 8.26 6.45 -3.39
N CYS A 184 9.46 6.90 -3.67
CA CYS A 184 10.16 7.89 -2.85
C CYS A 184 9.38 9.22 -2.85
N PRO A 185 8.90 9.73 -1.68
CA PRO A 185 8.15 10.98 -1.62
C PRO A 185 8.92 12.18 -2.17
N ALA A 186 10.24 12.23 -1.96
CA ALA A 186 11.08 13.30 -2.51
C ALA A 186 11.11 13.26 -4.04
N SER A 187 11.25 12.06 -4.64
CA SER A 187 11.24 11.91 -6.10
C SER A 187 9.88 12.25 -6.71
N LEU A 188 8.77 12.00 -6.00
CA LEU A 188 7.43 12.40 -6.43
C LEU A 188 7.25 13.92 -6.39
N ALA A 189 7.76 14.58 -5.34
CA ALA A 189 7.73 16.04 -5.28
C ALA A 189 8.57 16.67 -6.39
N GLU A 190 9.74 16.09 -6.70
CA GLU A 190 10.58 16.50 -7.82
C GLU A 190 9.88 16.32 -9.17
N ALA A 191 9.24 15.18 -9.39
CA ALA A 191 8.44 14.90 -10.60
C ALA A 191 7.28 15.90 -10.76
N CYS A 192 6.55 16.22 -9.69
CA CYS A 192 5.51 17.25 -9.71
C CYS A 192 6.10 18.62 -10.09
N ALA A 193 7.23 19.02 -9.49
CA ALA A 193 7.87 20.29 -9.78
C ALA A 193 8.43 20.34 -11.23
N GLU A 194 9.00 19.24 -11.73
CA GLU A 194 9.45 19.11 -13.11
C GLU A 194 8.29 19.27 -14.09
N TYR A 195 7.17 18.54 -13.86
CA TYR A 195 5.98 18.62 -14.71
C TYR A 195 5.35 20.02 -14.73
N LEU A 196 5.25 20.68 -13.59
CA LEU A 196 4.66 22.01 -13.51
C LEU A 196 5.49 23.04 -14.31
N ARG A 197 6.82 22.88 -14.37
CA ARG A 197 7.74 23.78 -15.11
C ARG A 197 7.82 23.44 -16.59
N THR A 198 7.91 22.15 -16.94
CA THR A 198 8.32 21.72 -18.29
C THR A 198 7.20 21.00 -19.06
N LYS A 199 6.12 20.64 -18.38
CA LYS A 199 5.04 19.76 -18.88
C LYS A 199 5.53 18.36 -19.28
N LYS A 200 6.68 17.95 -18.76
CA LYS A 200 7.28 16.63 -18.97
C LYS A 200 7.87 16.11 -17.66
N ILE A 201 8.04 14.80 -17.56
CA ILE A 201 8.71 14.13 -16.44
C ILE A 201 9.76 13.18 -17.04
N SER A 202 11.00 13.34 -16.60
CA SER A 202 12.10 12.46 -17.02
C SER A 202 11.90 11.04 -16.53
N ALA A 203 12.35 10.05 -17.29
CA ALA A 203 12.14 8.65 -16.99
C ALA A 203 12.72 8.23 -15.62
N ASP A 204 13.84 8.82 -15.24
CA ASP A 204 14.59 8.47 -14.02
C ASP A 204 14.20 9.30 -12.79
N THR A 205 13.23 10.23 -12.90
CA THR A 205 12.85 11.10 -11.79
C THR A 205 12.12 10.33 -10.71
N ILE A 206 11.12 9.49 -11.07
CA ILE A 206 10.30 8.73 -10.12
C ILE A 206 11.00 7.43 -9.76
N LYS A 207 11.22 7.20 -8.46
CA LYS A 207 11.92 6.02 -7.96
C LYS A 207 11.06 5.22 -6.99
N VAL A 208 10.97 3.91 -7.21
CA VAL A 208 10.36 2.99 -6.25
C VAL A 208 11.21 2.96 -4.98
N LYS A 209 10.57 3.09 -3.83
CA LYS A 209 11.20 3.02 -2.52
C LYS A 209 10.25 2.35 -1.53
N PHE A 210 10.65 1.20 -1.04
CA PHE A 210 9.91 0.51 0.02
C PHE A 210 10.26 1.09 1.39
N PRO A 211 9.28 1.22 2.30
CA PRO A 211 9.52 1.64 3.68
C PRO A 211 10.51 0.69 4.39
N GLU A 212 11.44 1.25 5.14
CA GLU A 212 12.40 0.51 5.98
C GLU A 212 13.16 -0.61 5.22
N PHE A 213 13.35 -0.47 3.91
CA PHE A 213 14.07 -1.42 3.07
C PHE A 213 15.45 -0.87 2.71
N GLU A 214 16.50 -1.61 3.04
CA GLU A 214 17.90 -1.23 2.82
C GLU A 214 18.52 -1.91 1.58
N GLY A 215 17.75 -2.77 0.90
CA GLY A 215 18.18 -3.40 -0.34
C GLY A 215 18.09 -2.49 -1.55
N THR A 216 18.40 -3.03 -2.73
CA THR A 216 18.33 -2.30 -3.99
C THR A 216 17.07 -2.66 -4.77
N VAL A 217 16.59 -1.69 -5.57
CA VAL A 217 15.45 -1.85 -6.47
C VAL A 217 15.90 -1.46 -7.86
N GLU A 218 15.75 -2.37 -8.81
CA GLU A 218 16.09 -2.14 -10.21
C GLU A 218 14.84 -2.27 -11.07
N GLN A 219 14.57 -1.27 -11.91
CA GLN A 219 13.49 -1.31 -12.89
C GLN A 219 13.96 -2.07 -14.13
N ASP A 220 13.10 -2.91 -14.67
CA ASP A 220 13.37 -3.58 -15.93
C ASP A 220 13.36 -2.54 -17.08
N PRO A 221 14.43 -2.40 -17.87
CA PRO A 221 14.48 -1.41 -18.94
C PRO A 221 13.50 -1.69 -20.10
N LEU A 222 13.03 -2.93 -20.25
CA LEU A 222 12.10 -3.34 -21.31
C LEU A 222 10.65 -3.38 -20.83
N GLU A 223 10.44 -3.59 -19.52
CA GLU A 223 9.12 -3.69 -18.88
C GLU A 223 9.00 -2.67 -17.73
N PRO A 224 8.58 -1.42 -17.98
CA PRO A 224 8.57 -0.35 -16.97
C PRO A 224 7.72 -0.64 -15.72
N LYS A 225 6.78 -1.58 -15.79
CA LYS A 225 5.96 -2.04 -14.67
C LYS A 225 6.62 -3.16 -13.84
N ARG A 226 7.84 -3.61 -14.23
CA ARG A 226 8.54 -4.72 -13.59
C ARG A 226 9.79 -4.23 -12.86
N PHE A 227 9.95 -4.71 -11.63
CA PHE A 227 11.05 -4.34 -10.76
C PHE A 227 11.67 -5.57 -10.14
N THR A 228 12.98 -5.57 -9.97
CA THR A 228 13.69 -6.60 -9.21
C THR A 228 14.19 -5.97 -7.91
N VAL A 229 13.86 -6.56 -6.79
CA VAL A 229 14.34 -6.16 -5.46
C VAL A 229 15.40 -7.15 -5.00
N PHE A 230 16.49 -6.63 -4.46
CA PHE A 230 17.61 -7.42 -3.98
C PHE A 230 17.81 -7.21 -2.49
N GLY A 231 17.99 -8.30 -1.76
CA GLY A 231 18.51 -8.28 -0.39
C GLY A 231 19.98 -7.92 -0.34
N VAL A 232 20.50 -7.78 0.87
CA VAL A 232 21.91 -7.43 1.12
C VAL A 232 22.62 -8.57 1.82
N TYR A 233 23.76 -8.98 1.29
CA TYR A 233 24.62 -9.97 1.92
C TYR A 233 26.10 -9.60 1.75
N ARG A 234 26.92 -10.18 2.61
CA ARG A 234 28.39 -10.09 2.50
C ARG A 234 29.04 -11.42 2.87
N LYS A 235 30.09 -11.82 2.19
CA LYS A 235 30.97 -12.90 2.63
C LYS A 235 31.91 -12.36 3.70
N THR A 236 31.80 -12.86 4.92
CA THR A 236 32.66 -12.47 6.05
C THR A 236 33.91 -13.29 6.09
N SER A 237 33.89 -14.52 5.53
CA SER A 237 35.06 -15.38 5.31
C SER A 237 34.85 -16.30 4.11
N LYS A 238 35.80 -17.18 3.84
CA LYS A 238 35.67 -18.22 2.79
C LYS A 238 34.45 -19.13 2.99
N THR A 239 34.04 -19.35 4.25
CA THR A 239 32.97 -20.28 4.62
C THR A 239 31.87 -19.63 5.45
N GLN A 240 31.82 -18.31 5.49
CA GLN A 240 30.80 -17.58 6.22
C GLN A 240 30.19 -16.48 5.35
N LEU A 241 28.89 -16.37 5.44
CA LEU A 241 28.09 -15.38 4.74
C LEU A 241 27.13 -14.75 5.74
N GLN A 242 27.01 -13.44 5.73
CA GLN A 242 26.06 -12.70 6.53
C GLN A 242 25.02 -12.05 5.62
N ILE A 243 23.72 -12.22 5.93
CA ILE A 243 22.60 -11.59 5.26
C ILE A 243 22.05 -10.54 6.21
N THR A 244 21.98 -9.28 5.76
CA THR A 244 21.51 -8.13 6.56
C THR A 244 20.23 -7.52 6.03
N GLU A 245 19.80 -7.90 4.82
CA GLU A 245 18.51 -7.51 4.27
C GLU A 245 17.99 -8.62 3.35
N VAL A 246 16.68 -8.86 3.39
CA VAL A 246 16.01 -9.84 2.52
C VAL A 246 15.09 -9.12 1.53
N PRO A 247 14.81 -9.70 0.35
CA PRO A 247 13.92 -9.05 -0.63
C PRO A 247 12.58 -8.67 -0.03
N TYR A 248 12.08 -7.50 -0.42
CA TYR A 248 10.82 -6.98 0.10
C TYR A 248 9.66 -7.96 -0.10
N GLY A 249 8.87 -8.15 0.97
CA GLY A 249 7.77 -9.12 1.01
C GLY A 249 8.14 -10.44 1.72
N PHE A 250 9.38 -10.64 2.15
CA PHE A 250 9.71 -11.60 3.19
C PHE A 250 9.60 -10.93 4.57
N ASP A 251 9.03 -11.67 5.51
CA ASP A 251 9.21 -11.48 6.95
C ASP A 251 10.27 -12.44 7.47
N ARG A 252 10.55 -12.40 8.76
CA ARG A 252 11.55 -13.27 9.40
C ARG A 252 11.20 -14.74 9.25
N GLU A 253 9.95 -15.11 9.56
CA GLU A 253 9.50 -16.51 9.49
C GLU A 253 9.53 -17.05 8.06
N GLY A 254 9.07 -16.27 7.10
CA GLY A 254 9.10 -16.64 5.69
C GLY A 254 10.50 -16.82 5.15
N TYR A 255 11.48 -16.05 5.65
CA TYR A 255 12.87 -16.20 5.22
C TYR A 255 13.60 -17.33 5.95
N VAL A 256 13.30 -17.58 7.21
CA VAL A 256 13.79 -18.75 7.97
C VAL A 256 13.48 -20.05 7.21
N LYS A 257 12.27 -20.20 6.66
CA LYS A 257 11.90 -21.37 5.82
C LYS A 257 12.79 -21.56 4.59
N VAL A 258 13.38 -20.48 4.06
CA VAL A 258 14.35 -20.57 2.95
C VAL A 258 15.68 -21.13 3.45
N LEU A 259 16.12 -20.70 4.63
CA LEU A 259 17.38 -21.15 5.24
C LEU A 259 17.29 -22.59 5.74
N ASP A 260 16.18 -22.95 6.40
CA ASP A 260 15.87 -24.33 6.82
C ASP A 260 15.98 -25.31 5.64
N LYS A 261 15.36 -24.92 4.51
CA LYS A 261 15.42 -25.74 3.31
C LYS A 261 16.85 -25.92 2.78
N LEU A 262 17.68 -24.88 2.81
CA LEU A 262 19.08 -24.98 2.37
C LEU A 262 19.93 -25.85 3.31
N GLU A 263 19.62 -25.87 4.60
CA GLU A 263 20.25 -26.73 5.59
C GLU A 263 19.80 -28.19 5.39
N ASP A 264 18.52 -28.46 5.26
CA ASP A 264 17.93 -29.77 5.00
C ASP A 264 18.42 -30.38 3.68
N ASP A 265 18.52 -29.59 2.62
CA ASP A 265 19.09 -30.01 1.33
C ASP A 265 20.61 -30.23 1.40
N GLY A 266 21.26 -29.87 2.52
CA GLY A 266 22.70 -29.99 2.73
C GLY A 266 23.52 -29.00 1.92
N ASP A 267 22.94 -27.94 1.43
CA ASP A 267 23.60 -26.86 0.70
C ASP A 267 24.44 -25.98 1.65
N ILE A 268 23.96 -25.75 2.86
CA ILE A 268 24.70 -25.06 3.94
C ILE A 268 24.97 -25.99 5.11
N VAL A 269 25.84 -25.60 6.01
CA VAL A 269 26.14 -26.37 7.23
C VAL A 269 25.16 -26.05 8.33
N SER A 270 24.93 -24.77 8.57
CA SER A 270 24.03 -24.22 9.59
C SER A 270 23.83 -22.73 9.36
N TYR A 271 22.88 -22.16 10.06
CA TYR A 271 22.72 -20.70 10.15
C TYR A 271 22.34 -20.29 11.58
N GLU A 272 22.61 -19.05 11.92
CA GLU A 272 22.18 -18.42 13.16
C GLU A 272 21.24 -17.25 12.82
N ASP A 273 20.05 -17.24 13.42
CA ASP A 273 19.10 -16.15 13.33
C ASP A 273 19.39 -15.15 14.43
N LEU A 274 19.95 -14.01 14.04
CA LEU A 274 20.34 -12.90 14.91
C LEU A 274 19.48 -11.66 14.64
N CYS A 275 18.29 -11.86 14.03
CA CYS A 275 17.34 -10.78 13.79
C CYS A 275 16.88 -10.15 15.11
N ASP A 276 16.93 -8.84 15.17
CA ASP A 276 16.48 -8.05 16.32
C ASP A 276 15.79 -6.76 15.86
N LYS A 277 15.57 -5.84 16.78
CA LYS A 277 14.93 -4.53 16.48
C LYS A 277 15.73 -3.65 15.50
N SER A 278 16.99 -3.97 15.21
CA SER A 278 17.80 -3.26 14.20
C SER A 278 17.58 -3.79 12.78
N GLY A 279 16.87 -4.91 12.62
CA GLY A 279 16.52 -5.48 11.33
C GLY A 279 16.91 -6.93 11.16
N PHE A 280 17.00 -7.36 9.89
CA PHE A 280 17.41 -8.71 9.53
C PHE A 280 18.90 -8.93 9.76
N ARG A 281 19.22 -10.07 10.35
CA ARG A 281 20.59 -10.58 10.44
C ARG A 281 20.60 -12.08 10.53
N PHE A 282 21.18 -12.73 9.53
CA PHE A 282 21.43 -14.17 9.51
C PHE A 282 22.91 -14.41 9.23
N ASP A 283 23.58 -15.13 10.12
CA ASP A 283 24.96 -15.56 9.93
C ASP A 283 24.95 -17.02 9.46
N VAL A 284 25.44 -17.27 8.26
CA VAL A 284 25.32 -18.57 7.57
C VAL A 284 26.70 -19.21 7.45
N LYS A 285 26.83 -20.49 7.85
CA LYS A 285 28.02 -21.29 7.66
C LYS A 285 27.90 -22.10 6.35
N LEU A 286 28.71 -21.73 5.37
CA LEU A 286 28.74 -22.35 4.06
C LEU A 286 29.52 -23.68 4.09
N LYS A 287 29.11 -24.64 3.25
CA LYS A 287 29.77 -25.90 3.06
C LYS A 287 31.00 -25.73 2.18
N GLN A 288 32.19 -26.08 2.71
CA GLN A 288 33.48 -25.78 2.09
C GLN A 288 33.64 -26.24 0.65
N ASN A 289 33.14 -27.43 0.32
CA ASN A 289 33.26 -28.02 -1.03
C ASN A 289 32.08 -27.71 -1.97
N THR A 290 31.05 -27.02 -1.52
CA THR A 290 29.82 -26.73 -2.25
C THR A 290 29.53 -25.23 -2.22
N SER A 291 28.78 -24.75 -1.22
CA SER A 291 28.28 -23.38 -1.15
C SER A 291 29.35 -22.31 -0.97
N ALA A 292 30.49 -22.67 -0.36
CA ALA A 292 31.62 -21.73 -0.26
C ALA A 292 32.23 -21.35 -1.61
N LYS A 293 32.02 -22.19 -2.64
CA LYS A 293 32.49 -21.97 -4.02
C LYS A 293 31.46 -21.23 -4.91
N TRP A 294 30.24 -21.00 -4.41
CA TRP A 294 29.22 -20.31 -5.20
C TRP A 294 29.63 -18.87 -5.54
N ASN A 295 29.39 -18.50 -6.78
CA ASN A 295 29.50 -17.11 -7.23
C ASN A 295 28.27 -16.31 -6.80
N ASP A 296 28.29 -14.99 -7.02
CA ASP A 296 27.21 -14.07 -6.59
C ASP A 296 25.86 -14.45 -7.19
N LYS A 297 25.80 -14.85 -8.47
CA LYS A 297 24.56 -15.29 -9.12
C LYS A 297 23.97 -16.53 -8.43
N GLN A 298 24.83 -17.49 -8.07
CA GLN A 298 24.38 -18.70 -7.39
C GLN A 298 23.93 -18.39 -5.96
N ILE A 299 24.62 -17.50 -5.24
CA ILE A 299 24.24 -17.07 -3.89
C ILE A 299 22.87 -16.38 -3.95
N ILE A 300 22.70 -15.39 -4.84
CA ILE A 300 21.44 -14.68 -4.99
C ILE A 300 20.29 -15.64 -5.30
N ALA A 301 20.50 -16.59 -6.20
CA ALA A 301 19.47 -17.55 -6.57
C ALA A 301 19.14 -18.54 -5.46
N LYS A 302 20.17 -19.17 -4.84
CA LYS A 302 20.00 -20.19 -3.80
C LYS A 302 19.39 -19.62 -2.53
N PHE A 303 19.88 -18.46 -2.05
CA PHE A 303 19.36 -17.78 -0.89
C PHE A 303 18.10 -16.94 -1.17
N LYS A 304 17.57 -16.98 -2.39
CA LYS A 304 16.41 -16.17 -2.81
C LYS A 304 16.56 -14.69 -2.44
N LEU A 305 17.77 -14.15 -2.64
CA LEU A 305 18.11 -12.75 -2.36
C LEU A 305 17.69 -11.78 -3.48
N SER A 306 16.95 -12.25 -4.46
CA SER A 306 16.26 -11.41 -5.42
C SER A 306 14.81 -11.85 -5.60
N LYS A 307 13.92 -10.88 -5.86
CA LYS A 307 12.50 -11.11 -6.12
C LYS A 307 12.01 -10.14 -7.18
N VAL A 308 11.30 -10.66 -8.16
CA VAL A 308 10.64 -9.84 -9.18
C VAL A 308 9.27 -9.43 -8.67
N LEU A 309 8.97 -8.13 -8.79
CA LEU A 309 7.68 -7.53 -8.46
C LEU A 309 7.14 -6.83 -9.71
N SER A 310 5.85 -7.02 -9.99
CA SER A 310 5.16 -6.32 -11.06
C SER A 310 4.14 -5.38 -10.47
N GLN A 311 4.03 -4.16 -11.00
CA GLN A 311 2.98 -3.24 -10.57
C GLN A 311 1.83 -3.19 -11.58
N ASN A 312 0.64 -2.94 -11.04
CA ASN A 312 -0.57 -2.65 -11.79
C ASN A 312 -1.12 -1.32 -11.26
N LEU A 313 -1.16 -0.32 -12.13
CA LEU A 313 -1.51 1.05 -11.79
C LEU A 313 -3.00 1.32 -12.04
N THR A 314 -3.86 0.49 -11.43
CA THR A 314 -5.32 0.64 -11.50
C THR A 314 -5.81 1.47 -10.32
N VAL A 315 -6.56 2.53 -10.59
CA VAL A 315 -7.09 3.49 -9.60
C VAL A 315 -8.50 3.95 -9.98
N ILE A 316 -9.21 4.54 -9.01
CA ILE A 316 -10.39 5.37 -9.28
C ILE A 316 -9.89 6.80 -9.46
N ASP A 317 -10.22 7.43 -10.59
CA ASP A 317 -9.85 8.82 -10.85
C ASP A 317 -10.72 9.83 -10.07
N TYR A 318 -10.43 11.11 -10.24
CA TYR A 318 -11.18 12.20 -9.59
C TYR A 318 -12.62 12.35 -10.09
N ASP A 319 -12.98 11.75 -11.24
CA ASP A 319 -14.34 11.69 -11.77
C ASP A 319 -15.09 10.41 -11.35
N GLY A 320 -14.51 9.59 -10.46
CA GLY A 320 -15.08 8.33 -10.01
C GLY A 320 -14.95 7.18 -11.01
N LYS A 321 -14.12 7.31 -12.06
CA LYS A 321 -13.96 6.30 -13.11
C LYS A 321 -12.74 5.42 -12.83
N LEU A 322 -12.91 4.13 -13.09
CA LEU A 322 -11.78 3.19 -13.07
C LEU A 322 -10.82 3.49 -14.22
N ARG A 323 -9.55 3.70 -13.89
CA ARG A 323 -8.47 3.89 -14.87
C ARG A 323 -7.30 2.97 -14.59
N GLU A 324 -6.71 2.46 -15.66
CA GLU A 324 -5.44 1.74 -15.66
C GLU A 324 -4.39 2.61 -16.36
N TYR A 325 -3.29 2.86 -15.68
CA TYR A 325 -2.15 3.63 -16.21
C TYR A 325 -1.01 2.71 -16.62
N ASP A 326 -0.33 3.08 -17.68
CA ASP A 326 0.87 2.34 -18.14
C ASP A 326 2.14 2.76 -17.40
N ASP A 327 2.18 3.98 -16.90
CA ASP A 327 3.35 4.59 -16.28
C ASP A 327 2.94 5.47 -15.09
N ALA A 328 3.73 5.40 -14.01
CA ALA A 328 3.51 6.24 -12.81
C ALA A 328 3.59 7.74 -13.11
N ARG A 329 4.37 8.14 -14.14
CA ARG A 329 4.46 9.54 -14.60
C ARG A 329 3.10 10.09 -15.04
N ASN A 330 2.27 9.26 -15.66
CA ASN A 330 0.94 9.67 -16.11
C ASN A 330 0.02 9.97 -14.92
N ILE A 331 0.12 9.19 -13.83
CA ILE A 331 -0.59 9.48 -12.58
C ILE A 331 -0.13 10.83 -12.00
N VAL A 332 1.19 11.10 -11.99
CA VAL A 332 1.72 12.38 -11.49
C VAL A 332 1.23 13.56 -12.34
N MET A 333 1.18 13.41 -13.67
CA MET A 333 0.69 14.45 -14.57
C MET A 333 -0.79 14.76 -14.32
N ASP A 334 -1.66 13.75 -14.26
CA ASP A 334 -3.09 13.92 -14.00
C ASP A 334 -3.35 14.48 -12.59
N PHE A 335 -2.60 14.00 -11.60
CA PHE A 335 -2.60 14.56 -10.24
C PHE A 335 -2.27 16.05 -10.22
N CYS A 336 -1.18 16.44 -10.88
CA CYS A 336 -0.76 17.85 -10.93
C CYS A 336 -1.79 18.74 -11.62
N ASN A 337 -2.38 18.28 -12.71
CA ASN A 337 -3.41 19.02 -13.42
C ASN A 337 -4.64 19.24 -12.53
N TYR A 338 -5.10 18.18 -11.83
CA TYR A 338 -6.21 18.30 -10.90
C TYR A 338 -5.89 19.25 -9.74
N ARG A 339 -4.71 19.08 -9.09
CA ARG A 339 -4.29 19.95 -7.97
C ARG A 339 -4.14 21.41 -8.38
N TYR A 340 -3.71 21.68 -9.60
CA TYR A 340 -3.62 23.04 -10.11
C TYR A 340 -5.00 23.70 -10.15
N GLY A 341 -6.03 23.02 -10.65
CA GLY A 341 -7.40 23.51 -10.62
C GLY A 341 -7.94 23.80 -9.20
N ILE A 342 -7.57 22.98 -8.21
CA ILE A 342 -7.91 23.25 -6.80
C ILE A 342 -7.23 24.53 -6.28
N LEU A 343 -5.98 24.78 -6.67
CA LEU A 343 -5.29 26.02 -6.28
C LEU A 343 -5.94 27.27 -6.90
N GLU A 344 -6.41 27.17 -8.14
CA GLU A 344 -7.19 28.25 -8.77
C GLU A 344 -8.51 28.51 -8.01
N GLN A 345 -9.21 27.45 -7.59
CA GLN A 345 -10.41 27.59 -6.76
C GLN A 345 -10.09 28.24 -5.40
N ARG A 346 -8.96 27.89 -4.78
CA ARG A 346 -8.50 28.50 -3.53
C ARG A 346 -8.26 30.00 -3.70
N ILE A 347 -7.59 30.41 -4.78
CA ILE A 347 -7.32 31.82 -5.07
C ILE A 347 -8.63 32.59 -5.25
N ASN A 348 -9.60 32.02 -5.94
CA ASN A 348 -10.88 32.66 -6.21
C ASN A 348 -11.81 32.72 -4.97
N LYS A 349 -11.59 31.88 -3.96
CA LYS A 349 -12.36 31.84 -2.71
C LYS A 349 -11.87 32.87 -1.68
N ASN A 350 -10.60 33.29 -1.77
CA ASN A 350 -9.97 34.30 -0.89
C ASN A 350 -10.12 35.70 -1.48
#